data_b5db30282ee5f71a2bf64273c425ff8c
#
_entry.id   b5db30282ee5f71a2bf64273c425ff8c
#
_cell.length_a   1.000
_cell.length_b   1.000
_cell.length_c   1.000
_cell.angle_alpha   90.00
_cell.angle_beta   90.00
_cell.angle_gamma   90.00
#
_symmetry.space_group_name_H-M   'P 1'
#
loop_
_entity.id
_entity.type
_entity.pdbx_description
1 polymer ?
#
loop_
_entity_poly.entity_id
_entity_poly.type
_entity_poly.pdbx_seq_one_letter_code
_entity_poly.pdbx_strand_id
1 'polypeptide(L)'
;YRQKIDVDFGGRVEVYTKQELLNGQNFNPTAVTEQLSVMVLSYDSFRGRGKEVLKAYQENSNLAEFAKVLGKPDSPIEKADETALFQIINQLNPLVIVDESHHARSELSLEMLENFNPCFVLDLTATPKKESNIISYVDAVQLKNEHMVKLPVIVYNRDSQSEVLIDAIDLRNKLEEIASAEYAKTGKYIRPIALFQAQPKGKEDATTFEKLRDKLVDAGIPAEQIAIRTADVNELKNVELMSLSCPIRYIITVNALKEGWDCPFAYILASLANKTSQVDVEQILGRILRLPHTSQHTQSALNMSYVLTSSNDFNNTVAHIVKGLNSAGFSDKDY
;
A
#
# COMPACT_ATOMS: atom_id res chain seq x y z
N TYR A 1 -1.54 5.98 -13.59
CA TYR A 1 -2.86 6.63 -13.49
C TYR A 1 -3.11 7.63 -14.62
N ARG A 2 -2.23 8.62 -14.86
CA ARG A 2 -2.40 9.67 -15.88
C ARG A 2 -2.78 9.11 -17.26
N GLN A 3 -2.02 8.16 -17.80
CA GLN A 3 -2.29 7.57 -19.11
C GLN A 3 -3.65 6.86 -19.23
N LYS A 4 -4.09 6.18 -18.18
CA LYS A 4 -5.36 5.46 -18.19
C LYS A 4 -6.55 6.43 -18.13
N ILE A 5 -6.48 7.43 -17.26
CA ILE A 5 -7.52 8.46 -17.12
C ILE A 5 -7.64 9.28 -18.41
N ASP A 6 -6.51 9.65 -19.06
CA ASP A 6 -6.50 10.37 -20.32
C ASP A 6 -7.27 9.65 -21.42
N VAL A 7 -7.14 8.32 -21.50
CA VAL A 7 -7.88 7.50 -22.49
C VAL A 7 -9.38 7.52 -22.19
N ASP A 8 -9.76 7.32 -20.92
CA ASP A 8 -11.17 7.22 -20.51
C ASP A 8 -11.91 8.56 -20.67
N PHE A 9 -11.22 9.70 -20.54
CA PHE A 9 -11.79 11.06 -20.63
C PHE A 9 -11.41 11.82 -21.92
N GLY A 10 -10.84 11.15 -22.93
CA GLY A 10 -10.55 11.74 -24.22
C GLY A 10 -9.47 12.83 -24.18
N GLY A 11 -8.50 12.73 -23.26
CA GLY A 11 -7.37 13.67 -23.13
C GLY A 11 -7.71 15.00 -22.44
N ARG A 12 -8.89 15.15 -21.87
CA ARG A 12 -9.31 16.35 -21.11
C ARG A 12 -9.15 16.17 -19.60
N VAL A 13 -8.00 15.67 -19.17
CA VAL A 13 -7.70 15.44 -17.76
C VAL A 13 -6.32 15.99 -17.41
N GLU A 14 -6.23 16.81 -16.39
CA GLU A 14 -4.97 17.23 -15.79
C GLU A 14 -4.84 16.66 -14.37
N VAL A 15 -3.69 16.07 -14.08
CA VAL A 15 -3.37 15.50 -12.76
C VAL A 15 -2.25 16.32 -12.15
N TYR A 16 -2.51 16.89 -10.98
CA TYR A 16 -1.60 17.80 -10.30
C TYR A 16 -1.03 17.18 -9.04
N THR A 17 0.26 17.33 -8.83
CA THR A 17 0.92 17.21 -7.54
C THR A 17 0.83 18.53 -6.76
N LYS A 18 1.08 18.50 -5.44
CA LYS A 18 1.15 19.72 -4.62
C LYS A 18 2.09 20.78 -5.21
N GLN A 19 3.25 20.36 -5.72
CA GLN A 19 4.25 21.27 -6.25
C GLN A 19 3.78 21.96 -7.54
N GLU A 20 3.12 21.23 -8.42
CA GLU A 20 2.55 21.76 -9.66
C GLU A 20 1.44 22.78 -9.36
N LEU A 21 0.58 22.48 -8.37
CA LEU A 21 -0.45 23.40 -7.90
C LEU A 21 0.15 24.69 -7.34
N LEU A 22 1.16 24.61 -6.46
CA LEU A 22 1.83 25.77 -5.89
C LEU A 22 2.56 26.64 -6.94
N ASN A 23 3.06 26.00 -8.00
CA ASN A 23 3.71 26.71 -9.10
C ASN A 23 2.73 27.28 -10.13
N GLY A 24 1.42 26.99 -10.01
CA GLY A 24 0.42 27.37 -11.02
C GLY A 24 0.66 26.68 -12.38
N GLN A 25 1.36 25.55 -12.40
CA GLN A 25 1.72 24.83 -13.62
C GLN A 25 0.47 24.17 -14.23
N ASN A 26 0.01 24.68 -15.37
CA ASN A 26 -1.26 24.31 -16.02
C ASN A 26 -2.50 24.43 -15.12
N PHE A 27 -2.36 24.97 -13.92
CA PHE A 27 -3.42 25.16 -12.95
C PHE A 27 -3.87 26.63 -12.98
N ASN A 28 -4.97 26.90 -13.66
CA ASN A 28 -5.57 28.22 -13.83
C ASN A 28 -7.10 28.10 -13.94
N PRO A 29 -7.87 29.18 -13.83
CA PRO A 29 -9.33 29.14 -13.84
C PRO A 29 -9.92 28.50 -15.11
N THR A 30 -9.34 28.75 -16.28
CA THR A 30 -9.79 28.17 -17.54
C THR A 30 -9.59 26.65 -17.56
N ALA A 31 -8.43 26.18 -17.14
CA ALA A 31 -8.13 24.75 -17.10
C ALA A 31 -9.09 23.99 -16.17
N VAL A 32 -9.40 24.55 -15.00
CA VAL A 32 -10.31 23.93 -14.02
C VAL A 32 -11.77 23.92 -14.53
N THR A 33 -12.15 24.85 -15.39
CA THR A 33 -13.50 24.93 -15.96
C THR A 33 -13.68 24.02 -17.16
N GLU A 34 -12.66 23.85 -17.99
CA GLU A 34 -12.77 23.18 -19.29
C GLU A 34 -12.38 21.70 -19.24
N GLN A 35 -11.69 21.25 -18.21
CA GLN A 35 -11.18 19.89 -18.10
C GLN A 35 -11.32 19.32 -16.69
N LEU A 36 -11.27 17.99 -16.58
CA LEU A 36 -11.23 17.32 -15.28
C LEU A 36 -9.87 17.58 -14.61
N SER A 37 -9.88 18.26 -13.49
CA SER A 37 -8.71 18.56 -12.67
C SER A 37 -8.63 17.59 -11.48
N VAL A 38 -7.59 16.75 -11.45
CA VAL A 38 -7.36 15.77 -10.38
C VAL A 38 -6.17 16.20 -9.55
N MET A 39 -6.38 16.51 -8.27
CA MET A 39 -5.33 16.90 -7.34
C MET A 39 -4.94 15.71 -6.47
N VAL A 40 -3.69 15.27 -6.56
CA VAL A 40 -3.16 14.16 -5.75
C VAL A 40 -2.36 14.73 -4.59
N LEU A 41 -2.94 14.66 -3.40
CA LEU A 41 -2.41 15.29 -2.20
C LEU A 41 -2.26 14.24 -1.09
N SER A 42 -1.24 14.38 -0.24
CA SER A 42 -1.09 13.58 0.97
C SER A 42 -1.38 14.42 2.21
N TYR A 43 -1.92 13.81 3.25
CA TYR A 43 -2.15 14.49 4.53
C TYR A 43 -0.87 15.13 5.08
N ASP A 44 0.26 14.44 4.97
CA ASP A 44 1.55 14.95 5.46
C ASP A 44 2.03 16.20 4.71
N SER A 45 1.56 16.38 3.48
CA SER A 45 1.87 17.56 2.68
C SER A 45 1.34 18.87 3.28
N PHE A 46 0.33 18.76 4.16
CA PHE A 46 -0.39 19.91 4.73
C PHE A 46 -0.43 19.90 6.25
N ARG A 47 0.17 18.88 6.89
CA ARG A 47 0.30 18.78 8.34
C ARG A 47 1.59 19.44 8.85
N GLY A 48 1.51 20.07 10.02
CA GLY A 48 2.65 20.53 10.79
C GLY A 48 2.99 22.01 10.58
N ARG A 49 4.06 22.44 11.25
CA ARG A 49 4.54 23.84 11.29
C ARG A 49 5.73 24.07 10.36
N GLY A 50 5.99 23.18 9.41
CA GLY A 50 7.13 23.31 8.50
C GLY A 50 6.92 24.38 7.43
N LYS A 51 8.01 24.95 6.92
CA LYS A 51 7.98 26.01 5.89
C LYS A 51 7.20 25.63 4.63
N GLU A 52 7.19 24.34 4.25
CA GLU A 52 6.47 23.86 3.08
C GLU A 52 4.96 23.73 3.28
N VAL A 53 4.53 23.47 4.51
CA VAL A 53 3.09 23.43 4.87
C VAL A 53 2.54 24.85 4.82
N LEU A 54 3.29 25.81 5.39
CA LEU A 54 2.89 27.22 5.41
C LEU A 54 2.73 27.83 4.01
N LYS A 55 3.46 27.36 3.00
CA LYS A 55 3.31 27.82 1.61
C LYS A 55 1.89 27.66 1.05
N ALA A 56 1.15 26.65 1.50
CA ALA A 56 -0.22 26.43 1.03
C ALA A 56 -1.23 27.43 1.60
N TYR A 57 -0.87 28.13 2.67
CA TYR A 57 -1.69 29.17 3.33
C TYR A 57 -1.19 30.61 3.04
N GLN A 58 -0.01 30.75 2.46
CA GLN A 58 0.60 32.05 2.16
C GLN A 58 0.14 32.59 0.81
N GLU A 59 0.29 33.90 0.65
CA GLU A 59 0.15 34.60 -0.64
C GLU A 59 0.92 33.88 -1.74
N ASN A 60 0.25 33.63 -2.88
CA ASN A 60 0.84 32.97 -4.03
C ASN A 60 0.48 33.70 -5.33
N SER A 61 1.44 34.49 -5.82
CA SER A 61 1.27 35.26 -7.05
C SER A 61 0.99 34.42 -8.28
N ASN A 62 1.44 33.14 -8.30
CA ASN A 62 1.16 32.21 -9.41
C ASN A 62 -0.34 31.87 -9.51
N LEU A 63 -1.10 32.06 -8.45
CA LEU A 63 -2.53 31.75 -8.35
C LEU A 63 -3.41 33.00 -8.30
N ALA A 64 -2.85 34.19 -8.46
CA ALA A 64 -3.57 35.46 -8.39
C ALA A 64 -4.71 35.60 -9.42
N GLU A 65 -4.65 34.86 -10.53
CA GLU A 65 -5.71 34.82 -11.53
C GLU A 65 -7.00 34.20 -10.97
N PHE A 66 -6.88 33.18 -10.13
CA PHE A 66 -8.03 32.58 -9.45
C PHE A 66 -8.77 33.60 -8.56
N ALA A 67 -8.04 34.35 -7.76
CA ALA A 67 -8.65 35.38 -6.90
C ALA A 67 -9.40 36.44 -7.69
N LYS A 68 -8.95 36.80 -8.91
CA LYS A 68 -9.65 37.72 -9.81
C LYS A 68 -10.95 37.13 -10.37
N VAL A 69 -10.96 35.84 -10.70
CA VAL A 69 -12.11 35.16 -11.32
C VAL A 69 -13.11 34.71 -10.28
N LEU A 70 -12.67 34.14 -9.17
CA LEU A 70 -13.52 33.61 -8.10
C LEU A 70 -14.05 34.73 -7.18
N GLY A 71 -13.33 35.84 -7.08
CA GLY A 71 -13.71 36.93 -6.19
C GLY A 71 -13.39 36.64 -4.72
N LYS A 72 -14.00 37.40 -3.82
CA LYS A 72 -13.83 37.19 -2.38
C LYS A 72 -14.43 35.88 -1.92
N PRO A 73 -13.70 35.10 -1.07
CA PRO A 73 -14.22 33.85 -0.55
C PRO A 73 -15.42 34.06 0.38
N ASP A 74 -16.47 33.26 0.19
CA ASP A 74 -17.62 33.22 1.09
C ASP A 74 -17.27 32.62 2.46
N SER A 75 -16.31 31.71 2.47
CA SER A 75 -15.79 31.02 3.67
C SER A 75 -14.26 31.17 3.75
N PRO A 76 -13.76 32.31 4.25
CA PRO A 76 -12.33 32.55 4.35
C PRO A 76 -11.70 31.61 5.40
N ILE A 77 -10.63 30.93 5.01
CA ILE A 77 -9.86 30.08 5.91
C ILE A 77 -9.03 30.97 6.85
N GLU A 78 -9.10 30.70 8.15
CA GLU A 78 -8.32 31.45 9.14
C GLU A 78 -6.82 31.39 8.83
N LYS A 79 -6.17 32.57 8.76
CA LYS A 79 -4.73 32.74 8.46
C LYS A 79 -4.29 32.36 7.04
N ALA A 80 -5.21 32.12 6.12
CA ALA A 80 -4.86 31.93 4.70
C ALA A 80 -5.03 33.24 3.93
N ASP A 81 -4.13 33.48 2.96
CA ASP A 81 -4.26 34.57 2.00
C ASP A 81 -5.32 34.23 0.93
N GLU A 82 -5.93 35.24 0.32
CA GLU A 82 -6.93 35.07 -0.75
C GLU A 82 -6.36 34.31 -1.98
N THR A 83 -5.08 34.42 -2.23
CA THR A 83 -4.36 33.74 -3.32
C THR A 83 -3.72 32.42 -2.87
N ALA A 84 -3.86 32.06 -1.61
CA ALA A 84 -3.30 30.82 -1.07
C ALA A 84 -3.93 29.59 -1.73
N LEU A 85 -3.14 28.56 -1.98
CA LEU A 85 -3.61 27.33 -2.60
C LEU A 85 -4.83 26.73 -1.87
N PHE A 86 -4.79 26.71 -0.53
CA PHE A 86 -5.91 26.18 0.27
C PHE A 86 -7.19 26.99 0.08
N GLN A 87 -7.09 28.31 0.04
CA GLN A 87 -8.24 29.18 -0.15
C GLN A 87 -8.88 29.01 -1.54
N ILE A 88 -8.04 28.81 -2.56
CA ILE A 88 -8.51 28.54 -3.92
C ILE A 88 -9.21 27.19 -3.99
N ILE A 89 -8.63 26.12 -3.40
CA ILE A 89 -9.26 24.80 -3.35
C ILE A 89 -10.61 24.87 -2.62
N ASN A 90 -10.70 25.63 -1.52
CA ASN A 90 -11.94 25.87 -0.77
C ASN A 90 -13.03 26.47 -1.65
N GLN A 91 -12.71 27.48 -2.45
CA GLN A 91 -13.67 28.15 -3.35
C GLN A 91 -14.09 27.28 -4.54
N LEU A 92 -13.28 26.29 -4.92
CA LEU A 92 -13.60 25.34 -6.01
C LEU A 92 -14.58 24.24 -5.57
N ASN A 93 -14.85 24.09 -4.28
CA ASN A 93 -15.75 23.07 -3.72
C ASN A 93 -15.51 21.66 -4.29
N PRO A 94 -14.32 21.07 -4.12
CA PRO A 94 -13.96 19.84 -4.78
C PRO A 94 -14.77 18.64 -4.31
N LEU A 95 -14.91 17.62 -5.16
CA LEU A 95 -15.17 16.26 -4.70
C LEU A 95 -13.88 15.70 -4.13
N VAL A 96 -13.90 15.24 -2.89
CA VAL A 96 -12.72 14.68 -2.21
C VAL A 96 -12.86 13.17 -2.06
N ILE A 97 -11.83 12.44 -2.49
CA ILE A 97 -11.72 11.00 -2.27
C ILE A 97 -10.59 10.77 -1.25
N VAL A 98 -10.92 10.15 -0.14
CA VAL A 98 -9.98 9.86 0.95
C VAL A 98 -9.67 8.37 0.94
N ASP A 99 -8.47 8.02 0.50
CA ASP A 99 -7.99 6.63 0.57
C ASP A 99 -7.46 6.32 1.97
N GLU A 100 -7.75 5.12 2.47
CA GLU A 100 -7.39 4.66 3.83
C GLU A 100 -7.84 5.66 4.92
N SER A 101 -9.09 6.12 4.85
CA SER A 101 -9.64 7.20 5.71
C SER A 101 -9.53 6.91 7.22
N HIS A 102 -9.28 5.65 7.62
CA HIS A 102 -9.01 5.29 8.99
C HIS A 102 -7.71 5.91 9.56
N HIS A 103 -6.77 6.33 8.69
CA HIS A 103 -5.59 7.10 9.08
C HIS A 103 -5.86 8.60 9.24
N ALA A 104 -6.97 9.08 8.72
CA ALA A 104 -7.37 10.49 8.75
C ALA A 104 -8.19 10.88 9.98
N ARG A 105 -7.95 10.25 11.14
CA ARG A 105 -8.76 10.42 12.37
C ARG A 105 -8.29 11.54 13.30
N SER A 106 -7.16 12.21 13.01
CA SER A 106 -6.69 13.32 13.84
C SER A 106 -7.53 14.58 13.59
N GLU A 107 -7.70 15.42 14.61
CA GLU A 107 -8.36 16.73 14.48
C GLU A 107 -7.79 17.53 13.32
N LEU A 108 -6.46 17.56 13.16
CA LEU A 108 -5.78 18.23 12.05
C LEU A 108 -6.18 17.69 10.66
N SER A 109 -6.50 16.40 10.55
CA SER A 109 -6.94 15.82 9.27
C SER A 109 -8.37 16.20 8.95
N LEU A 110 -9.22 16.27 9.97
CA LEU A 110 -10.61 16.70 9.82
C LEU A 110 -10.67 18.19 9.48
N GLU A 111 -9.93 19.03 10.20
CA GLU A 111 -9.80 20.46 9.91
C GLU A 111 -9.32 20.71 8.46
N MET A 112 -8.35 19.92 7.99
CA MET A 112 -7.86 20.03 6.62
C MET A 112 -8.97 19.70 5.59
N LEU A 113 -9.76 18.64 5.84
CA LEU A 113 -10.87 18.27 4.97
C LEU A 113 -11.98 19.34 5.00
N GLU A 114 -12.28 19.90 6.16
CA GLU A 114 -13.24 21.01 6.31
C GLU A 114 -12.74 22.27 5.56
N ASN A 115 -11.45 22.56 5.64
CA ASN A 115 -10.84 23.68 4.92
C ASN A 115 -10.87 23.55 3.39
N PHE A 116 -11.00 22.34 2.84
CA PHE A 116 -11.26 22.15 1.41
C PHE A 116 -12.70 22.52 1.01
N ASN A 117 -13.61 22.63 1.96
CA ASN A 117 -15.03 22.92 1.70
C ASN A 117 -15.62 21.98 0.63
N PRO A 118 -15.50 20.66 0.77
CA PRO A 118 -15.85 19.72 -0.28
C PRO A 118 -17.35 19.67 -0.52
N CYS A 119 -17.76 19.61 -1.79
CA CYS A 119 -19.17 19.34 -2.14
C CYS A 119 -19.58 17.88 -1.83
N PHE A 120 -18.62 16.97 -1.80
CA PHE A 120 -18.81 15.57 -1.46
C PHE A 120 -17.50 14.95 -0.98
N VAL A 121 -17.57 14.06 0.04
CA VAL A 121 -16.44 13.28 0.52
C VAL A 121 -16.74 11.80 0.35
N LEU A 122 -15.89 11.10 -0.40
CA LEU A 122 -15.93 9.65 -0.56
C LEU A 122 -14.78 9.02 0.24
N ASP A 123 -15.11 8.31 1.29
CA ASP A 123 -14.14 7.54 2.07
C ASP A 123 -13.96 6.13 1.50
N LEU A 124 -12.73 5.76 1.20
CA LEU A 124 -12.34 4.38 0.87
C LEU A 124 -11.62 3.80 2.08
N THR A 125 -12.20 2.78 2.70
CA THR A 125 -11.62 2.17 3.90
C THR A 125 -12.13 0.76 4.14
N ALA A 126 -11.28 -0.11 4.65
CA ALA A 126 -11.67 -1.44 5.12
C ALA A 126 -12.38 -1.40 6.49
N THR A 127 -12.22 -0.29 7.25
CA THR A 127 -12.77 -0.14 8.61
C THR A 127 -13.58 1.16 8.74
N PRO A 128 -14.82 1.20 8.20
CA PRO A 128 -15.66 2.40 8.26
C PRO A 128 -15.99 2.78 9.71
N LYS A 129 -16.26 4.06 9.95
CA LYS A 129 -16.77 4.55 11.24
C LYS A 129 -18.23 4.13 11.42
N LYS A 130 -18.70 4.04 12.66
CA LYS A 130 -20.10 3.70 12.97
C LYS A 130 -21.10 4.70 12.37
N GLU A 131 -20.70 5.95 12.27
CA GLU A 131 -21.51 7.06 11.76
C GLU A 131 -21.38 7.21 10.23
N SER A 132 -20.55 6.39 9.57
CA SER A 132 -20.37 6.48 8.11
C SER A 132 -21.59 6.00 7.37
N ASN A 133 -21.97 6.75 6.34
CA ASN A 133 -23.00 6.33 5.41
C ASN A 133 -22.39 5.39 4.37
N ILE A 134 -22.57 4.08 4.56
CA ILE A 134 -21.95 3.05 3.70
C ILE A 134 -22.77 2.94 2.41
N ILE A 135 -22.19 3.37 1.29
CA ILE A 135 -22.82 3.31 -0.03
C ILE A 135 -22.46 2.05 -0.81
N SER A 136 -21.32 1.42 -0.50
CA SER A 136 -20.90 0.15 -1.08
C SER A 136 -20.04 -0.61 -0.08
N TYR A 137 -20.25 -1.92 -0.01
CA TYR A 137 -19.46 -2.80 0.85
C TYR A 137 -19.13 -4.08 0.08
N VAL A 138 -17.85 -4.44 0.07
CA VAL A 138 -17.36 -5.69 -0.52
C VAL A 138 -16.79 -6.53 0.62
N ASP A 139 -17.40 -7.66 0.90
CA ASP A 139 -16.92 -8.57 1.92
C ASP A 139 -15.81 -9.51 1.39
N ALA A 140 -15.16 -10.20 2.31
CA ALA A 140 -14.08 -11.11 1.99
C ALA A 140 -14.54 -12.35 1.19
N VAL A 141 -15.79 -12.79 1.38
CA VAL A 141 -16.37 -13.90 0.63
C VAL A 141 -16.52 -13.50 -0.84
N GLN A 142 -16.96 -12.27 -1.11
CA GLN A 142 -17.01 -11.75 -2.46
C GLN A 142 -15.62 -11.69 -3.10
N LEU A 143 -14.61 -11.18 -2.38
CA LEU A 143 -13.22 -11.14 -2.86
C LEU A 143 -12.67 -12.54 -3.17
N LYS A 144 -13.01 -13.53 -2.35
CA LYS A 144 -12.64 -14.94 -2.57
C LYS A 144 -13.34 -15.52 -3.80
N ASN A 145 -14.64 -15.27 -3.95
CA ASN A 145 -15.43 -15.75 -5.07
C ASN A 145 -15.00 -15.13 -6.41
N GLU A 146 -14.57 -13.87 -6.39
CA GLU A 146 -14.01 -13.16 -7.53
C GLU A 146 -12.52 -13.50 -7.78
N HIS A 147 -11.97 -14.47 -7.07
CA HIS A 147 -10.59 -14.92 -7.20
C HIS A 147 -9.56 -13.78 -7.02
N MET A 148 -9.83 -12.83 -6.14
CA MET A 148 -8.94 -11.71 -5.87
C MET A 148 -7.91 -12.03 -4.79
N VAL A 149 -8.17 -13.05 -3.96
CA VAL A 149 -7.36 -13.39 -2.79
C VAL A 149 -6.98 -14.87 -2.72
N LYS A 150 -5.78 -15.13 -2.22
CA LYS A 150 -5.21 -16.46 -1.96
C LYS A 150 -5.65 -16.95 -0.58
N LEU A 151 -6.62 -17.82 -0.52
CA LEU A 151 -7.11 -18.47 0.69
C LEU A 151 -7.25 -19.98 0.46
N PRO A 152 -7.00 -20.80 1.49
CA PRO A 152 -6.69 -20.46 2.88
C PRO A 152 -5.26 -19.96 3.08
N VAL A 153 -5.00 -19.40 4.26
CA VAL A 153 -3.65 -19.12 4.77
C VAL A 153 -3.16 -20.35 5.54
N ILE A 154 -2.07 -20.94 5.09
CA ILE A 154 -1.45 -22.10 5.75
C ILE A 154 -0.33 -21.60 6.66
N VAL A 155 -0.42 -21.91 7.93
CA VAL A 155 0.55 -21.44 8.94
C VAL A 155 1.40 -22.61 9.43
N TYR A 156 2.72 -22.47 9.33
CA TYR A 156 3.71 -23.41 9.85
C TYR A 156 4.47 -22.78 11.01
N ASN A 157 4.52 -23.45 12.16
CA ASN A 157 5.42 -23.10 13.24
C ASN A 157 6.62 -24.05 13.26
N ARG A 158 7.80 -23.51 13.51
CA ARG A 158 9.06 -24.24 13.58
C ARG A 158 9.76 -23.97 14.90
N ASP A 159 10.66 -24.85 15.27
CA ASP A 159 11.38 -24.75 16.54
C ASP A 159 12.48 -23.68 16.49
N SER A 160 12.98 -23.37 15.30
CA SER A 160 14.06 -22.40 15.12
C SER A 160 13.88 -21.50 13.88
N GLN A 161 14.52 -20.32 13.92
CA GLN A 161 14.60 -19.42 12.76
C GLN A 161 15.34 -20.05 11.57
N SER A 162 16.27 -20.94 11.82
CA SER A 162 17.00 -21.66 10.76
C SER A 162 16.08 -22.62 10.01
N GLU A 163 15.20 -23.31 10.71
CA GLU A 163 14.18 -24.15 10.07
C GLU A 163 13.17 -23.34 9.26
N VAL A 164 12.73 -22.19 9.79
CA VAL A 164 11.87 -21.25 9.05
C VAL A 164 12.52 -20.83 7.73
N LEU A 165 13.82 -20.53 7.76
CA LEU A 165 14.56 -20.11 6.58
C LEU A 165 14.63 -21.23 5.54
N ILE A 166 15.05 -22.43 5.95
CA ILE A 166 15.20 -23.60 5.06
C ILE A 166 13.85 -23.96 4.46
N ASP A 167 12.81 -24.08 5.29
CA ASP A 167 11.48 -24.48 4.83
C ASP A 167 10.86 -23.42 3.90
N ALA A 168 11.13 -22.14 4.13
CA ALA A 168 10.65 -21.07 3.24
C ALA A 168 11.31 -21.15 1.86
N ILE A 169 12.62 -21.50 1.80
CA ILE A 169 13.34 -21.72 0.55
C ILE A 169 12.77 -22.94 -0.18
N ASP A 170 12.61 -24.06 0.51
CA ASP A 170 12.11 -25.31 -0.07
C ASP A 170 10.67 -25.17 -0.56
N LEU A 171 9.79 -24.53 0.23
CA LEU A 171 8.42 -24.25 -0.17
C LEU A 171 8.37 -23.36 -1.40
N ARG A 172 9.18 -22.30 -1.43
CA ARG A 172 9.26 -21.42 -2.59
C ARG A 172 9.70 -22.16 -3.85
N ASN A 173 10.70 -23.02 -3.75
CA ASN A 173 11.18 -23.83 -4.86
C ASN A 173 10.09 -24.78 -5.39
N LYS A 174 9.39 -25.45 -4.50
CA LYS A 174 8.24 -26.31 -4.87
C LYS A 174 7.13 -25.51 -5.55
N LEU A 175 6.80 -24.33 -5.03
CA LEU A 175 5.79 -23.46 -5.65
C LEU A 175 6.23 -22.96 -7.04
N GLU A 176 7.54 -22.72 -7.27
CA GLU A 176 8.03 -22.33 -8.60
C GLU A 176 7.95 -23.50 -9.61
N GLU A 177 8.22 -24.73 -9.19
CA GLU A 177 8.00 -25.91 -10.03
C GLU A 177 6.53 -26.05 -10.44
N ILE A 178 5.62 -25.91 -9.47
CA ILE A 178 4.16 -25.94 -9.69
C ILE A 178 3.73 -24.78 -10.62
N ALA A 179 4.25 -23.58 -10.39
CA ALA A 179 3.96 -22.40 -11.20
C ALA A 179 4.49 -22.55 -12.65
N SER A 180 5.63 -23.19 -12.84
CA SER A 180 6.17 -23.49 -14.16
C SER A 180 5.27 -24.47 -14.93
N ALA A 181 4.74 -25.49 -14.26
CA ALA A 181 3.79 -26.43 -14.85
C ALA A 181 2.44 -25.75 -15.18
N GLU A 182 1.98 -24.84 -14.32
CA GLU A 182 0.78 -24.02 -14.55
C GLU A 182 0.98 -23.09 -15.77
N TYR A 183 2.14 -22.43 -15.85
CA TYR A 183 2.49 -21.57 -16.99
C TYR A 183 2.50 -22.33 -18.32
N ALA A 184 3.12 -23.50 -18.36
CA ALA A 184 3.14 -24.35 -19.56
C ALA A 184 1.73 -24.74 -20.02
N LYS A 185 0.79 -24.90 -19.09
CA LYS A 185 -0.58 -25.31 -19.37
C LYS A 185 -1.51 -24.14 -19.71
N THR A 186 -1.35 -22.98 -19.05
CA THR A 186 -2.34 -21.89 -19.08
C THR A 186 -1.79 -20.59 -19.71
N GLY A 187 -0.48 -20.48 -19.89
CA GLY A 187 0.17 -19.24 -20.30
C GLY A 187 0.23 -18.16 -19.20
N LYS A 188 -0.26 -18.42 -18.00
CA LYS A 188 -0.25 -17.48 -16.88
C LYS A 188 1.05 -17.62 -16.10
N TYR A 189 1.94 -16.65 -16.29
CA TYR A 189 3.23 -16.62 -15.59
C TYR A 189 3.08 -16.25 -14.12
N ILE A 190 3.67 -17.07 -13.27
CA ILE A 190 3.76 -16.83 -11.82
C ILE A 190 5.19 -17.15 -11.38
N ARG A 191 5.79 -16.24 -10.64
CA ARG A 191 7.07 -16.44 -9.96
C ARG A 191 6.88 -16.28 -8.46
N PRO A 192 6.76 -17.36 -7.69
CA PRO A 192 6.57 -17.28 -6.25
C PRO A 192 7.73 -16.55 -5.57
N ILE A 193 7.38 -15.56 -4.76
CA ILE A 193 8.31 -14.76 -3.97
C ILE A 193 8.10 -15.06 -2.49
N ALA A 194 9.19 -15.27 -1.77
CA ALA A 194 9.20 -15.35 -0.32
C ALA A 194 9.59 -14.00 0.29
N LEU A 195 8.73 -13.50 1.18
CA LEU A 195 8.98 -12.32 2.00
C LEU A 195 9.58 -12.76 3.33
N PHE A 196 10.75 -12.27 3.66
CA PHE A 196 11.38 -12.47 4.95
C PHE A 196 11.25 -11.21 5.80
N GLN A 197 10.62 -11.34 6.96
CA GLN A 197 10.59 -10.28 7.95
C GLN A 197 11.76 -10.43 8.90
N ALA A 198 12.75 -9.55 8.77
CA ALA A 198 13.92 -9.47 9.63
C ALA A 198 13.64 -8.66 10.90
N GLN A 199 14.50 -8.82 11.90
CA GLN A 199 14.44 -8.06 13.15
C GLN A 199 15.04 -6.65 12.97
N PRO A 200 14.49 -5.64 13.69
CA PRO A 200 15.12 -4.32 13.76
C PRO A 200 16.52 -4.40 14.40
N LYS A 201 17.40 -3.48 14.01
CA LYS A 201 18.70 -3.30 14.69
C LYS A 201 18.48 -2.89 16.15
N GLY A 202 19.26 -3.44 17.07
CA GLY A 202 19.21 -3.02 18.48
C GLY A 202 19.46 -4.11 19.54
N LYS A 203 19.52 -5.37 19.15
CA LYS A 203 19.94 -6.48 20.02
C LYS A 203 21.10 -7.24 19.39
N GLU A 204 22.06 -7.65 20.18
CA GLU A 204 23.30 -8.31 19.73
C GLU A 204 23.04 -9.60 18.95
N ASP A 205 21.99 -10.36 19.33
CA ASP A 205 21.56 -11.59 18.68
C ASP A 205 20.45 -11.40 17.63
N ALA A 206 20.11 -10.17 17.27
CA ALA A 206 19.06 -9.92 16.30
C ALA A 206 19.45 -10.43 14.90
N THR A 207 18.54 -11.14 14.24
CA THR A 207 18.64 -11.47 12.83
C THR A 207 18.24 -10.27 11.99
N THR A 208 19.20 -9.36 11.79
CA THR A 208 19.03 -8.16 10.97
C THR A 208 18.90 -8.50 9.49
N PHE A 209 18.50 -7.55 8.68
CA PHE A 209 18.34 -7.78 7.23
C PHE A 209 19.69 -8.09 6.56
N GLU A 210 20.83 -7.56 7.05
CA GLU A 210 22.14 -7.88 6.54
C GLU A 210 22.49 -9.35 6.85
N LYS A 211 22.42 -9.75 8.12
CA LYS A 211 22.67 -11.14 8.54
C LYS A 211 21.75 -12.14 7.82
N LEU A 212 20.52 -11.74 7.53
CA LEU A 212 19.57 -12.59 6.82
C LEU A 212 19.94 -12.74 5.34
N ARG A 213 20.40 -11.65 4.69
CA ARG A 213 20.94 -11.71 3.32
C ARG A 213 22.11 -12.67 3.24
N ASP A 214 23.08 -12.55 4.17
CA ASP A 214 24.26 -13.44 4.23
C ASP A 214 23.82 -14.90 4.38
N LYS A 215 22.89 -15.20 5.29
CA LYS A 215 22.34 -16.56 5.46
C LYS A 215 21.66 -17.11 4.20
N LEU A 216 20.96 -16.29 3.42
CA LEU A 216 20.36 -16.72 2.15
C LEU A 216 21.45 -17.01 1.11
N VAL A 217 22.47 -16.18 1.02
CA VAL A 217 23.62 -16.40 0.13
C VAL A 217 24.40 -17.66 0.53
N ASP A 218 24.64 -17.87 1.82
CA ASP A 218 25.30 -19.08 2.35
C ASP A 218 24.47 -20.36 2.08
N ALA A 219 23.14 -20.22 2.02
CA ALA A 219 22.23 -21.30 1.59
C ALA A 219 22.22 -21.53 0.07
N GLY A 220 23.09 -20.84 -0.69
CA GLY A 220 23.24 -21.01 -2.13
C GLY A 220 22.31 -20.17 -2.99
N ILE A 221 21.60 -19.19 -2.44
CA ILE A 221 20.72 -18.31 -3.20
C ILE A 221 21.58 -17.22 -3.90
N PRO A 222 21.47 -17.07 -5.23
CA PRO A 222 22.17 -16.00 -5.95
C PRO A 222 21.78 -14.62 -5.44
N ALA A 223 22.77 -13.74 -5.25
CA ALA A 223 22.53 -12.40 -4.69
C ALA A 223 21.54 -11.55 -5.51
N GLU A 224 21.52 -11.72 -6.82
CA GLU A 224 20.58 -11.04 -7.73
C GLU A 224 19.11 -11.48 -7.55
N GLN A 225 18.85 -12.59 -6.86
CA GLN A 225 17.50 -13.05 -6.54
C GLN A 225 16.99 -12.48 -5.21
N ILE A 226 17.83 -11.77 -4.46
CA ILE A 226 17.52 -11.22 -3.15
C ILE A 226 17.45 -9.70 -3.24
N ALA A 227 16.37 -9.12 -2.76
CA ALA A 227 16.20 -7.67 -2.66
C ALA A 227 15.87 -7.24 -1.22
N ILE A 228 16.40 -6.11 -0.80
CA ILE A 228 16.15 -5.52 0.51
C ILE A 228 15.24 -4.31 0.37
N ARG A 229 14.20 -4.27 1.22
CA ARG A 229 13.30 -3.13 1.35
C ARG A 229 13.09 -2.78 2.81
N THR A 230 13.78 -1.74 3.28
CA THR A 230 13.64 -1.15 4.62
C THR A 230 13.27 0.34 4.49
N ALA A 231 13.21 1.06 5.61
CA ALA A 231 13.03 2.51 5.60
C ALA A 231 14.17 3.21 4.85
N ASP A 232 15.40 2.74 5.04
CA ASP A 232 16.62 3.37 4.54
C ASP A 232 17.10 2.77 3.20
N VAL A 233 16.77 1.50 2.93
CA VAL A 233 17.23 0.76 1.74
C VAL A 233 16.04 0.38 0.87
N ASN A 234 16.08 0.73 -0.41
CA ASN A 234 15.04 0.38 -1.37
C ASN A 234 15.63 -0.17 -2.68
N GLU A 235 15.95 -1.45 -2.68
CA GLU A 235 16.43 -2.17 -3.87
C GLU A 235 15.27 -2.53 -4.84
N LEU A 236 14.02 -2.32 -4.43
CA LEU A 236 12.85 -2.55 -5.29
C LEU A 236 12.41 -1.29 -6.07
N LYS A 237 13.13 -0.19 -5.95
CA LYS A 237 12.79 1.05 -6.66
C LYS A 237 12.96 0.84 -8.17
N ASN A 238 11.87 1.08 -8.92
CA ASN A 238 11.79 0.89 -10.38
C ASN A 238 11.95 -0.57 -10.83
N VAL A 239 11.74 -1.56 -9.95
CA VAL A 239 11.73 -2.98 -10.30
C VAL A 239 10.29 -3.42 -10.60
N GLU A 240 10.05 -3.92 -11.81
CA GLU A 240 8.79 -4.55 -12.18
C GLU A 240 8.77 -6.00 -11.69
N LEU A 241 8.30 -6.20 -10.45
CA LEU A 241 8.26 -7.53 -9.82
C LEU A 241 7.42 -8.56 -10.58
N MET A 242 6.51 -8.13 -11.44
CA MET A 242 5.64 -9.02 -12.24
C MET A 242 6.27 -9.39 -13.60
N SER A 243 7.39 -8.76 -13.97
CA SER A 243 8.06 -9.02 -15.24
C SER A 243 8.65 -10.43 -15.30
N LEU A 244 8.59 -11.06 -16.48
CA LEU A 244 9.26 -12.34 -16.78
C LEU A 244 10.76 -12.27 -16.57
N SER A 245 11.38 -11.14 -16.87
CA SER A 245 12.85 -10.93 -16.78
C SER A 245 13.33 -10.62 -15.36
N CYS A 246 12.42 -10.35 -14.41
CA CYS A 246 12.81 -10.00 -13.05
C CYS A 246 13.41 -11.23 -12.32
N PRO A 247 14.63 -11.15 -11.79
CA PRO A 247 15.27 -12.27 -11.09
C PRO A 247 14.80 -12.44 -9.64
N ILE A 248 14.19 -11.43 -9.04
CA ILE A 248 13.88 -11.39 -7.59
C ILE A 248 12.93 -12.52 -7.19
N ARG A 249 13.35 -13.30 -6.19
CA ARG A 249 12.61 -14.42 -5.60
C ARG A 249 12.47 -14.30 -4.08
N TYR A 250 13.31 -13.49 -3.48
CA TYR A 250 13.36 -13.28 -2.03
C TYR A 250 13.40 -11.78 -1.75
N ILE A 251 12.53 -11.33 -0.87
CA ILE A 251 12.50 -9.94 -0.44
C ILE A 251 12.67 -9.92 1.08
N ILE A 252 13.66 -9.17 1.56
CA ILE A 252 13.89 -8.97 2.99
C ILE A 252 13.36 -7.61 3.38
N THR A 253 12.52 -7.59 4.41
CA THR A 253 11.95 -6.36 4.97
C THR A 253 12.08 -6.34 6.49
N VAL A 254 12.03 -5.14 7.07
CA VAL A 254 11.85 -4.97 8.51
C VAL A 254 10.42 -4.48 8.77
N ASN A 255 10.07 -3.28 8.31
CA ASN A 255 8.76 -2.66 8.48
C ASN A 255 8.28 -1.90 7.23
N ALA A 256 9.00 -1.99 6.12
CA ALA A 256 8.86 -1.06 5.00
C ALA A 256 7.82 -1.44 3.94
N LEU A 257 7.18 -2.60 4.05
CA LEU A 257 6.14 -3.05 3.11
C LEU A 257 4.72 -2.72 3.59
N LYS A 258 4.59 -1.73 4.49
CA LYS A 258 3.31 -1.40 5.12
C LYS A 258 2.34 -0.68 4.18
N GLU A 259 2.83 0.25 3.36
CA GLU A 259 1.99 1.06 2.47
C GLU A 259 2.55 1.13 1.05
N GLY A 260 1.67 1.18 0.07
CA GLY A 260 2.01 1.37 -1.34
C GLY A 260 2.75 0.22 -2.03
N TRP A 261 3.01 -0.91 -1.35
CA TRP A 261 3.62 -2.09 -1.97
C TRP A 261 2.55 -3.09 -2.39
N ASP A 262 2.66 -3.57 -3.61
CA ASP A 262 1.77 -4.57 -4.19
C ASP A 262 2.56 -5.58 -4.99
N CYS A 263 2.43 -6.86 -4.62
CA CYS A 263 3.05 -7.95 -5.36
C CYS A 263 2.22 -9.25 -5.22
N PRO A 264 1.30 -9.54 -6.14
CA PRO A 264 0.54 -10.78 -6.14
C PRO A 264 1.41 -12.04 -6.18
N PHE A 265 2.66 -11.94 -6.65
CA PHE A 265 3.61 -13.05 -6.65
C PHE A 265 4.22 -13.36 -5.27
N ALA A 266 3.97 -12.54 -4.24
CA ALA A 266 4.34 -12.88 -2.88
C ALA A 266 3.40 -13.95 -2.33
N TYR A 267 3.93 -15.15 -2.10
CA TYR A 267 3.18 -16.32 -1.62
C TYR A 267 3.51 -16.67 -0.17
N ILE A 268 4.71 -16.41 0.25
CA ILE A 268 5.26 -16.85 1.52
C ILE A 268 5.66 -15.65 2.36
N LEU A 269 5.20 -15.62 3.62
CA LEU A 269 5.70 -14.74 4.67
C LEU A 269 6.48 -15.58 5.68
N ALA A 270 7.79 -15.39 5.75
CA ALA A 270 8.66 -16.01 6.74
C ALA A 270 9.05 -14.97 7.81
N SER A 271 8.42 -15.04 8.98
CA SER A 271 8.68 -14.11 10.08
C SER A 271 9.77 -14.63 11.00
N LEU A 272 10.90 -13.90 11.05
CA LEU A 272 12.00 -14.13 11.97
C LEU A 272 12.00 -13.10 13.11
N ALA A 273 10.96 -12.26 13.18
CA ALA A 273 10.82 -11.25 14.22
C ALA A 273 10.39 -11.87 15.54
N ASN A 274 11.01 -11.41 16.63
CA ASN A 274 10.58 -11.78 17.98
C ASN A 274 9.24 -11.11 18.33
N LYS A 275 8.53 -11.60 19.34
CA LYS A 275 7.19 -11.27 19.84
C LYS A 275 6.71 -9.79 19.81
N THR A 276 7.56 -8.81 19.53
CA THR A 276 7.24 -7.39 19.65
C THR A 276 6.73 -6.70 18.38
N SER A 277 6.71 -7.38 17.22
CA SER A 277 6.25 -6.76 15.97
C SER A 277 4.94 -7.37 15.44
N GLN A 278 3.96 -7.52 16.31
CA GLN A 278 2.64 -8.09 15.99
C GLN A 278 1.91 -7.34 14.88
N VAL A 279 1.95 -6.01 14.94
CA VAL A 279 1.29 -5.13 13.96
C VAL A 279 1.85 -5.32 12.54
N ASP A 280 3.11 -5.71 12.42
CA ASP A 280 3.78 -5.83 11.13
C ASP A 280 3.34 -7.07 10.35
N VAL A 281 3.10 -8.20 11.04
CA VAL A 281 2.61 -9.44 10.40
C VAL A 281 1.22 -9.22 9.82
N GLU A 282 0.32 -8.56 10.55
CA GLU A 282 -1.05 -8.27 10.13
C GLU A 282 -1.07 -7.46 8.82
N GLN A 283 -0.26 -6.40 8.75
CA GLN A 283 -0.21 -5.50 7.58
C GLN A 283 0.44 -6.14 6.36
N ILE A 284 1.51 -6.92 6.56
CA ILE A 284 2.19 -7.61 5.46
C ILE A 284 1.32 -8.75 4.92
N LEU A 285 0.60 -9.45 5.81
CA LEU A 285 -0.28 -10.56 5.43
C LEU A 285 -1.33 -10.11 4.42
N GLY A 286 -2.04 -9.01 4.67
CA GLY A 286 -3.03 -8.47 3.73
C GLY A 286 -2.48 -8.23 2.31
N ARG A 287 -1.17 -7.99 2.19
CA ARG A 287 -0.52 -7.75 0.89
C ARG A 287 -0.11 -9.02 0.16
N ILE A 288 0.19 -10.11 0.88
CA ILE A 288 0.46 -11.41 0.23
C ILE A 288 -0.81 -12.17 -0.17
N LEU A 289 -1.97 -11.74 0.30
CA LEU A 289 -3.24 -12.42 -0.03
C LEU A 289 -3.68 -12.23 -1.47
N ARG A 290 -3.20 -11.24 -2.21
CA ARG A 290 -3.64 -10.97 -3.57
C ARG A 290 -3.33 -12.13 -4.51
N LEU A 291 -4.36 -12.64 -5.20
CA LEU A 291 -4.20 -13.72 -6.17
C LEU A 291 -3.69 -13.18 -7.50
N PRO A 292 -2.61 -13.75 -8.08
CA PRO A 292 -2.13 -13.37 -9.40
C PRO A 292 -3.22 -13.52 -10.47
N HIS A 293 -3.23 -12.58 -11.43
CA HIS A 293 -4.14 -12.57 -12.58
C HIS A 293 -5.64 -12.51 -12.23
N THR A 294 -6.00 -12.27 -10.95
CA THR A 294 -7.39 -12.26 -10.48
C THR A 294 -8.20 -13.46 -11.02
N SER A 295 -7.61 -14.64 -10.96
CA SER A 295 -8.24 -15.86 -11.50
C SER A 295 -7.74 -17.09 -10.77
N GLN A 296 -8.64 -18.03 -10.55
CA GLN A 296 -8.29 -19.31 -9.95
C GLN A 296 -7.27 -20.06 -10.81
N HIS A 297 -6.24 -20.59 -10.16
CA HIS A 297 -5.23 -21.45 -10.77
C HIS A 297 -5.65 -22.92 -10.69
N THR A 298 -5.23 -23.74 -11.66
CA THR A 298 -5.55 -25.15 -11.69
C THR A 298 -4.88 -25.94 -10.58
N GLN A 299 -3.74 -25.45 -10.12
CA GLN A 299 -2.98 -25.99 -9.00
C GLN A 299 -3.40 -25.33 -7.70
N SER A 300 -3.99 -26.10 -6.77
CA SER A 300 -4.52 -25.57 -5.51
C SER A 300 -3.48 -24.81 -4.67
N ALA A 301 -2.23 -25.27 -4.69
CA ALA A 301 -1.13 -24.63 -3.98
C ALA A 301 -0.88 -23.18 -4.42
N LEU A 302 -1.22 -22.81 -5.65
CA LEU A 302 -1.11 -21.44 -6.16
C LEU A 302 -2.30 -20.54 -5.79
N ASN A 303 -3.33 -21.09 -5.17
CA ASN A 303 -4.47 -20.33 -4.67
C ASN A 303 -4.40 -20.08 -3.16
N MET A 304 -3.29 -20.41 -2.50
CA MET A 304 -3.08 -20.33 -1.05
C MET A 304 -1.94 -19.39 -0.71
N SER A 305 -1.97 -18.82 0.50
CA SER A 305 -0.87 -18.08 1.10
C SER A 305 -0.22 -18.90 2.21
N TYR A 306 1.05 -18.68 2.47
CA TYR A 306 1.82 -19.44 3.43
C TYR A 306 2.53 -18.51 4.42
N VAL A 307 2.43 -18.83 5.70
CA VAL A 307 3.13 -18.13 6.78
C VAL A 307 4.01 -19.13 7.54
N LEU A 308 5.29 -18.83 7.66
CA LEU A 308 6.22 -19.60 8.46
C LEU A 308 6.74 -18.72 9.61
N THR A 309 6.77 -19.28 10.81
CA THR A 309 7.22 -18.59 12.02
C THR A 309 7.93 -19.55 12.96
N SER A 310 8.74 -19.02 13.88
CA SER A 310 9.38 -19.76 14.98
C SER A 310 8.93 -19.19 16.32
N SER A 311 7.62 -19.09 16.53
CA SER A 311 7.07 -18.52 17.76
C SER A 311 6.95 -19.55 18.87
N ASN A 312 7.43 -19.21 20.06
CA ASN A 312 7.22 -20.01 21.29
C ASN A 312 5.76 -19.95 21.78
N ASP A 313 4.97 -19.03 21.24
CA ASP A 313 3.55 -18.86 21.55
C ASP A 313 2.75 -18.87 20.24
N PHE A 314 2.57 -20.08 19.72
CA PHE A 314 1.91 -20.30 18.42
C PHE A 314 0.44 -19.86 18.45
N ASN A 315 -0.28 -20.12 19.54
CA ASN A 315 -1.69 -19.74 19.66
C ASN A 315 -1.85 -18.21 19.56
N ASN A 316 -0.94 -17.46 20.18
CA ASN A 316 -0.95 -16.01 20.09
C ASN A 316 -0.59 -15.54 18.67
N THR A 317 0.37 -16.20 18.02
CA THR A 317 0.71 -15.91 16.62
C THR A 317 -0.47 -16.15 15.70
N VAL A 318 -1.19 -17.26 15.82
CA VAL A 318 -2.40 -17.55 15.06
C VAL A 318 -3.48 -16.50 15.33
N ALA A 319 -3.70 -16.13 16.61
CA ALA A 319 -4.65 -15.07 16.95
C ALA A 319 -4.34 -13.73 16.30
N HIS A 320 -3.05 -13.40 16.13
CA HIS A 320 -2.63 -12.19 15.40
C HIS A 320 -2.87 -12.28 13.90
N ILE A 321 -2.60 -13.45 13.30
CA ILE A 321 -2.91 -13.69 11.88
C ILE A 321 -4.42 -13.57 11.65
N VAL A 322 -5.22 -14.21 12.49
CA VAL A 322 -6.68 -14.11 12.46
C VAL A 322 -7.15 -12.67 12.60
N LYS A 323 -6.59 -11.92 13.56
CA LYS A 323 -6.91 -10.51 13.74
C LYS A 323 -6.51 -9.67 12.51
N GLY A 324 -5.37 -9.96 11.88
CA GLY A 324 -4.95 -9.32 10.64
C GLY A 324 -5.90 -9.61 9.49
N LEU A 325 -6.36 -10.84 9.35
CA LEU A 325 -7.39 -11.22 8.38
C LEU A 325 -8.70 -10.49 8.66
N ASN A 326 -9.15 -10.45 9.91
CA ASN A 326 -10.37 -9.72 10.30
C ASN A 326 -10.23 -8.21 10.03
N SER A 327 -9.06 -7.62 10.27
CA SER A 327 -8.78 -6.22 9.94
C SER A 327 -8.79 -5.96 8.43
N ALA A 328 -8.49 -6.97 7.62
CA ALA A 328 -8.59 -6.93 6.16
C ALA A 328 -10.00 -7.26 5.66
N GLY A 329 -10.99 -7.43 6.55
CA GLY A 329 -12.39 -7.65 6.21
C GLY A 329 -12.81 -9.13 6.11
N PHE A 330 -11.93 -10.08 6.50
CA PHE A 330 -12.29 -11.51 6.55
C PHE A 330 -12.93 -11.86 7.90
N SER A 331 -13.80 -12.87 7.91
CA SER A 331 -14.40 -13.42 9.13
C SER A 331 -13.82 -14.78 9.47
N ASP A 332 -14.02 -15.24 10.70
CA ASP A 332 -13.58 -16.55 11.19
C ASP A 332 -14.14 -17.74 10.36
N LYS A 333 -15.09 -17.47 9.45
CA LYS A 333 -15.68 -18.47 8.54
C LYS A 333 -14.98 -18.54 7.18
N ASP A 334 -14.07 -17.64 6.89
CA ASP A 334 -13.46 -17.47 5.56
C ASP A 334 -12.09 -18.15 5.43
N TYR A 335 -11.48 -18.57 6.54
CA TYR A 335 -10.16 -19.21 6.60
C TYR A 335 -10.07 -20.40 7.53
#